data_def6d882a37f6c29602f9ce9bceecd4f
#
_entry.id   def6d882a37f6c29602f9ce9bceecd4f
#
_cell.length_a   1.000
_cell.length_b   1.000
_cell.length_c   1.000
_cell.angle_alpha   90.00
_cell.angle_beta   90.00
_cell.angle_gamma   90.00
#
_symmetry.space_group_name_H-M   'P 1'
#
loop_
_entity.id
_entity.type
_entity.pdbx_description
1 polymer ?
#
loop_
_entity_poly.entity_id
_entity_poly.type
_entity_poly.pdbx_seq_one_letter_code
_entity_poly.pdbx_strand_id
1 'polypeptide(L)'
;MRKIAKIFGFNSSQHSLRTEVFAGISTFIVMAYILALAPKAFEGVGGTADPFPTAALFTATALVSAVSTFLMAVYAKRPLAVAPGVGLLFFISGTVCMQMGYSWHFALTAILLEGVLFTVLAFSRLRYLIMESIPLSLRSATAVGVGFFLASLGLKSAGMTDSGAAIVSLASIVTEPEKQLFAICVMLSGVLIVYRVKGAIFLSIIASTILGIPLGLTRFDEVMTIPESPAPLFMQMEWSEDIFSIDMLVCVVSIFFLDVFDTIGTVLGVLSNTNLSRTNGRISRMSHIFQVDAISSTLSGLMGTTTCTSYLESAAGVAEGGRTGVTSLVTVICFLFALFFSPIFLAIPPVVTGAILLVVSFQMFAAIKHINFTNPVEAIPSVLVILVMAIIGSISDGIVVGVITYAVLNFTAEMKQERERRKRGYFFTINKDE
;
A
#
# COMPACT_ATOMS: atom_id res chain seq x y z
N MET A 1 -31.91 16.93 1.23
CA MET A 1 -31.44 15.56 1.47
C MET A 1 -31.38 14.71 0.18
N ARG A 2 -32.43 14.57 -0.66
CA ARG A 2 -32.37 13.71 -1.88
C ARG A 2 -31.29 14.09 -2.90
N LYS A 3 -30.96 15.40 -3.08
CA LYS A 3 -29.90 15.83 -4.02
C LYS A 3 -28.51 15.47 -3.49
N ILE A 4 -28.26 15.65 -2.19
CA ILE A 4 -26.99 15.32 -1.53
C ILE A 4 -26.77 13.79 -1.57
N ALA A 5 -27.80 12.99 -1.28
CA ALA A 5 -27.73 11.54 -1.34
C ALA A 5 -27.28 11.00 -2.72
N LYS A 6 -27.74 11.65 -3.82
CA LYS A 6 -27.33 11.29 -5.19
C LYS A 6 -25.84 11.55 -5.48
N ILE A 7 -25.23 12.56 -4.83
CA ILE A 7 -23.81 12.88 -5.00
C ILE A 7 -22.96 11.69 -4.56
N PHE A 8 -23.33 11.05 -3.45
CA PHE A 8 -22.61 9.89 -2.90
C PHE A 8 -23.11 8.54 -3.41
N GLY A 9 -24.03 8.52 -4.37
CA GLY A 9 -24.63 7.28 -4.88
C GLY A 9 -25.57 6.58 -3.89
N PHE A 10 -26.00 7.29 -2.84
CA PHE A 10 -26.90 6.76 -1.82
C PHE A 10 -28.35 6.79 -2.27
N ASN A 11 -29.06 5.67 -2.10
CA ASN A 11 -30.47 5.55 -2.35
C ASN A 11 -31.15 4.97 -1.09
N SER A 12 -32.01 5.77 -0.45
CA SER A 12 -32.68 5.42 0.79
C SER A 12 -33.61 4.20 0.70
N SER A 13 -34.02 3.81 -0.51
CA SER A 13 -34.81 2.59 -0.71
C SER A 13 -33.98 1.30 -0.74
N GLN A 14 -32.66 1.43 -0.96
CA GLN A 14 -31.74 0.28 -1.12
C GLN A 14 -30.67 0.24 -0.03
N HIS A 15 -30.36 1.37 0.62
CA HIS A 15 -29.26 1.52 1.55
C HIS A 15 -29.74 2.13 2.87
N SER A 16 -29.22 1.61 3.99
CA SER A 16 -29.45 2.15 5.34
C SER A 16 -28.34 3.11 5.72
N LEU A 17 -28.67 4.34 6.09
CA LEU A 17 -27.69 5.33 6.54
C LEU A 17 -26.91 4.83 7.76
N ARG A 18 -27.59 4.15 8.69
CA ARG A 18 -26.95 3.56 9.88
C ARG A 18 -25.87 2.56 9.48
N THR A 19 -26.16 1.68 8.52
CA THR A 19 -25.21 0.68 8.01
C THR A 19 -23.99 1.36 7.36
N GLU A 20 -24.20 2.39 6.54
CA GLU A 20 -23.12 3.13 5.91
C GLU A 20 -22.22 3.84 6.92
N VAL A 21 -22.79 4.39 8.00
CA VAL A 21 -22.02 5.04 9.07
C VAL A 21 -21.17 4.02 9.81
N PHE A 22 -21.74 2.89 10.26
CA PHE A 22 -20.96 1.85 10.92
C PHE A 22 -19.88 1.28 10.00
N ALA A 23 -20.19 1.09 8.73
CA ALA A 23 -19.21 0.64 7.73
C ALA A 23 -18.03 1.60 7.59
N GLY A 24 -18.29 2.91 7.56
CA GLY A 24 -17.22 3.92 7.47
C GLY A 24 -16.33 3.97 8.72
N ILE A 25 -16.93 3.86 9.90
CA ILE A 25 -16.19 3.77 11.18
C ILE A 25 -15.34 2.48 11.19
N SER A 26 -15.92 1.33 10.79
CA SER A 26 -15.19 0.07 10.72
C SER A 26 -14.00 0.15 9.75
N THR A 27 -14.18 0.76 8.58
CA THR A 27 -13.10 1.00 7.63
C THR A 27 -11.98 1.81 8.27
N PHE A 28 -12.31 2.94 8.91
CA PHE A 28 -11.32 3.80 9.57
C PHE A 28 -10.56 3.05 10.66
N ILE A 29 -11.26 2.36 11.57
CA ILE A 29 -10.61 1.64 12.69
C ILE A 29 -9.61 0.60 12.18
N VAL A 30 -9.93 -0.10 11.08
CA VAL A 30 -9.03 -1.13 10.53
C VAL A 30 -7.79 -0.52 9.89
N MET A 31 -7.90 0.66 9.27
CA MET A 31 -6.80 1.31 8.56
C MET A 31 -6.09 2.43 9.33
N ALA A 32 -6.58 2.81 10.51
CA ALA A 32 -6.04 3.94 11.29
C ALA A 32 -4.56 3.76 11.69
N TYR A 33 -4.06 2.52 11.68
CA TYR A 33 -2.65 2.22 11.93
C TYR A 33 -1.68 2.95 10.99
N ILE A 34 -2.13 3.33 9.77
CA ILE A 34 -1.28 4.06 8.83
C ILE A 34 -0.85 5.44 9.36
N LEU A 35 -1.70 6.07 10.18
CA LEU A 35 -1.38 7.35 10.81
C LEU A 35 -0.22 7.24 11.79
N ALA A 36 -0.04 6.06 12.40
CA ALA A 36 1.10 5.76 13.25
C ALA A 36 2.34 5.34 12.42
N LEU A 37 2.11 4.51 11.39
CA LEU A 37 3.20 3.97 10.56
C LEU A 37 3.89 5.04 9.74
N ALA A 38 3.16 6.00 9.17
CA ALA A 38 3.73 6.97 8.26
C ALA A 38 4.82 7.84 8.91
N PRO A 39 4.61 8.49 10.07
CA PRO A 39 5.68 9.22 10.75
C PRO A 39 6.86 8.34 11.16
N LYS A 40 6.58 7.14 11.65
CA LYS A 40 7.63 6.19 12.10
C LYS A 40 8.48 5.64 10.97
N ALA A 41 7.91 5.48 9.78
CA ALA A 41 8.67 5.04 8.61
C ALA A 41 9.74 6.04 8.18
N PHE A 42 9.52 7.34 8.44
CA PHE A 42 10.45 8.42 8.11
C PHE A 42 11.32 8.87 9.29
N GLU A 43 11.21 8.21 10.44
CA GLU A 43 12.06 8.49 11.59
C GLU A 43 13.52 8.20 11.24
N GLY A 44 14.39 9.21 11.40
CA GLY A 44 15.81 9.14 11.03
C GLY A 44 16.13 9.42 9.56
N VAL A 45 15.14 9.61 8.69
CA VAL A 45 15.37 10.05 7.30
C VAL A 45 15.91 11.50 7.31
N GLY A 46 16.92 11.79 6.47
CA GLY A 46 17.58 13.09 6.38
C GLY A 46 18.66 13.32 7.45
N GLY A 47 18.78 12.43 8.42
CA GLY A 47 19.81 12.51 9.46
C GLY A 47 19.70 13.77 10.32
N THR A 48 20.84 14.32 10.75
CA THR A 48 20.91 15.54 11.57
C THR A 48 20.97 16.83 10.74
N ALA A 49 21.31 16.74 9.45
CA ALA A 49 21.51 17.92 8.60
C ALA A 49 20.18 18.46 8.06
N ASP A 50 19.27 17.60 7.67
CA ASP A 50 17.96 17.95 7.12
C ASP A 50 16.91 16.91 7.57
N PRO A 51 16.54 16.89 8.87
CA PRO A 51 15.66 15.90 9.43
C PRO A 51 14.24 16.01 8.84
N PHE A 52 13.69 14.86 8.45
CA PHE A 52 12.33 14.82 7.95
C PHE A 52 11.31 15.22 9.04
N PRO A 53 10.37 16.15 8.77
CA PRO A 53 9.40 16.64 9.77
C PRO A 53 8.26 15.65 9.99
N THR A 54 8.48 14.64 10.83
CA THR A 54 7.58 13.50 11.06
C THR A 54 6.21 13.89 11.64
N ALA A 55 6.14 14.91 12.49
CA ALA A 55 4.88 15.40 13.04
C ALA A 55 4.02 16.11 11.97
N ALA A 56 4.66 16.90 11.08
CA ALA A 56 3.99 17.47 9.92
C ALA A 56 3.53 16.37 8.94
N LEU A 57 4.27 15.25 8.82
CA LEU A 57 3.88 14.10 8.00
C LEU A 57 2.59 13.45 8.51
N PHE A 58 2.39 13.35 9.83
CA PHE A 58 1.13 12.87 10.39
C PHE A 58 -0.05 13.68 9.86
N THR A 59 0.05 15.00 9.96
CA THR A 59 -1.00 15.92 9.50
C THR A 59 -1.18 15.83 7.98
N ALA A 60 -0.10 15.83 7.20
CA ALA A 60 -0.16 15.69 5.74
C ALA A 60 -0.82 14.36 5.34
N THR A 61 -0.44 13.25 5.98
CA THR A 61 -1.02 11.92 5.75
C THR A 61 -2.52 11.90 6.03
N ALA A 62 -2.96 12.44 7.18
CA ALA A 62 -4.37 12.47 7.54
C ALA A 62 -5.18 13.35 6.58
N LEU A 63 -4.67 14.52 6.20
CA LEU A 63 -5.33 15.44 5.28
C LEU A 63 -5.41 14.86 3.87
N VAL A 64 -4.33 14.31 3.33
CA VAL A 64 -4.33 13.72 1.99
C VAL A 64 -5.25 12.51 1.96
N SER A 65 -5.23 11.66 2.99
CA SER A 65 -6.15 10.52 3.10
C SER A 65 -7.62 10.99 3.16
N ALA A 66 -7.92 12.06 3.90
CA ALA A 66 -9.25 12.64 3.96
C ALA A 66 -9.70 13.18 2.59
N VAL A 67 -8.86 13.98 1.92
CA VAL A 67 -9.18 14.56 0.60
C VAL A 67 -9.34 13.47 -0.45
N SER A 68 -8.43 12.51 -0.51
CA SER A 68 -8.44 11.41 -1.46
C SER A 68 -9.65 10.49 -1.25
N THR A 69 -9.97 10.16 -0.01
CA THR A 69 -11.17 9.39 0.34
C THR A 69 -12.46 10.18 0.05
N PHE A 70 -12.44 11.51 0.19
CA PHE A 70 -13.56 12.36 -0.22
C PHE A 70 -13.76 12.34 -1.73
N LEU A 71 -12.70 12.40 -2.52
CA LEU A 71 -12.79 12.23 -3.98
C LEU A 71 -13.36 10.86 -4.33
N MET A 72 -12.95 9.79 -3.61
CA MET A 72 -13.54 8.46 -3.79
C MET A 72 -15.03 8.44 -3.47
N ALA A 73 -15.45 9.14 -2.41
CA ALA A 73 -16.86 9.25 -2.01
C ALA A 73 -17.73 9.93 -3.06
N VAL A 74 -17.25 11.03 -3.65
CA VAL A 74 -18.05 11.89 -4.55
C VAL A 74 -17.92 11.44 -6.01
N TYR A 75 -16.70 11.19 -6.49
CA TYR A 75 -16.43 10.92 -7.90
C TYR A 75 -16.61 9.43 -8.25
N ALA A 76 -15.93 8.53 -7.55
CA ALA A 76 -16.12 7.10 -7.75
C ALA A 76 -17.41 6.56 -7.12
N LYS A 77 -17.91 7.20 -6.06
CA LYS A 77 -19.11 6.82 -5.29
C LYS A 77 -19.03 5.38 -4.79
N ARG A 78 -17.88 5.01 -4.25
CA ARG A 78 -17.56 3.65 -3.78
C ARG A 78 -17.18 3.66 -2.30
N PRO A 79 -17.47 2.57 -1.58
CA PRO A 79 -17.13 2.43 -0.16
C PRO A 79 -15.64 2.02 -0.01
N LEU A 80 -14.74 2.81 -0.58
CA LEU A 80 -13.31 2.61 -0.52
C LEU A 80 -12.66 3.80 0.17
N ALA A 81 -11.67 3.54 1.01
CA ALA A 81 -10.81 4.55 1.57
C ALA A 81 -9.47 4.57 0.82
N VAL A 82 -8.85 5.73 0.77
CA VAL A 82 -7.58 5.98 0.10
C VAL A 82 -6.63 6.59 1.10
N ALA A 83 -5.43 6.05 1.20
CA ALA A 83 -4.37 6.52 2.10
C ALA A 83 -2.99 6.11 1.56
N PRO A 84 -1.87 6.59 2.13
CA PRO A 84 -0.54 6.17 1.74
C PRO A 84 -0.36 4.66 1.80
N GLY A 85 0.06 4.05 0.69
CA GLY A 85 0.29 2.61 0.61
C GLY A 85 1.46 2.17 1.49
N VAL A 86 1.26 1.15 2.34
CA VAL A 86 2.32 0.71 3.29
C VAL A 86 3.58 0.27 2.55
N GLY A 87 3.45 -0.48 1.45
CA GLY A 87 4.59 -0.90 0.63
C GLY A 87 5.34 0.29 0.03
N LEU A 88 4.61 1.27 -0.50
CA LEU A 88 5.14 2.52 -1.06
C LEU A 88 5.81 3.38 0.01
N LEU A 89 5.20 3.48 1.20
CA LEU A 89 5.75 4.21 2.33
C LEU A 89 7.17 3.75 2.68
N PHE A 90 7.35 2.43 2.85
CA PHE A 90 8.65 1.86 3.19
C PHE A 90 9.58 1.72 1.99
N PHE A 91 9.08 1.66 0.77
CA PHE A 91 9.91 1.79 -0.42
C PHE A 91 10.58 3.17 -0.46
N ILE A 92 9.81 4.23 -0.26
CA ILE A 92 10.34 5.60 -0.27
C ILE A 92 11.31 5.83 0.88
N SER A 93 10.90 5.57 2.12
CA SER A 93 11.75 5.83 3.29
C SER A 93 12.95 4.88 3.37
N GLY A 94 12.71 3.57 3.19
CA GLY A 94 13.74 2.54 3.36
C GLY A 94 14.65 2.39 2.15
N THR A 95 14.08 2.25 0.93
CA THR A 95 14.90 2.01 -0.26
C THR A 95 15.46 3.32 -0.81
N VAL A 96 14.63 4.31 -1.11
CA VAL A 96 15.09 5.54 -1.77
C VAL A 96 15.93 6.40 -0.83
N CYS A 97 15.43 6.68 0.38
CA CYS A 97 16.13 7.58 1.29
C CYS A 97 17.26 6.90 2.06
N MET A 98 17.03 5.69 2.65
CA MET A 98 18.03 5.07 3.54
C MET A 98 19.04 4.19 2.80
N GLN A 99 18.63 3.40 1.79
CA GLN A 99 19.55 2.50 1.09
C GLN A 99 20.25 3.18 -0.08
N MET A 100 19.52 3.90 -0.95
CA MET A 100 20.10 4.63 -2.08
C MET A 100 20.74 5.96 -1.65
N GLY A 101 20.40 6.48 -0.46
CA GLY A 101 21.00 7.68 0.13
C GLY A 101 20.51 9.00 -0.48
N TYR A 102 19.39 8.99 -1.19
CA TYR A 102 18.80 10.20 -1.75
C TYR A 102 18.07 11.03 -0.69
N SER A 103 18.00 12.34 -0.92
CA SER A 103 17.24 13.26 -0.08
C SER A 103 15.75 12.92 -0.11
N TRP A 104 15.04 13.25 0.95
CA TRP A 104 13.57 13.11 0.96
C TRP A 104 12.89 14.08 -0.04
N HIS A 105 13.55 15.19 -0.39
CA HIS A 105 13.12 16.12 -1.44
C HIS A 105 13.13 15.44 -2.82
N PHE A 106 14.21 14.69 -3.14
CA PHE A 106 14.28 13.86 -4.33
C PHE A 106 13.15 12.83 -4.37
N ALA A 107 12.90 12.18 -3.23
CA ALA A 107 11.82 11.19 -3.11
C ALA A 107 10.44 11.82 -3.35
N LEU A 108 10.16 13.02 -2.83
CA LEU A 108 8.92 13.75 -3.11
C LEU A 108 8.79 14.13 -4.58
N THR A 109 9.90 14.46 -5.24
CA THR A 109 9.91 14.72 -6.69
C THR A 109 9.53 13.46 -7.46
N ALA A 110 10.09 12.31 -7.09
CA ALA A 110 9.74 11.02 -7.72
C ALA A 110 8.25 10.69 -7.57
N ILE A 111 7.67 10.92 -6.37
CA ILE A 111 6.24 10.72 -6.10
C ILE A 111 5.39 11.65 -6.95
N LEU A 112 5.75 12.92 -7.06
CA LEU A 112 5.01 13.88 -7.88
C LEU A 112 5.06 13.51 -9.36
N LEU A 113 6.24 13.17 -9.89
CA LEU A 113 6.41 12.76 -11.29
C LEU A 113 5.60 11.49 -11.60
N GLU A 114 5.65 10.52 -10.69
CA GLU A 114 4.84 9.32 -10.79
C GLU A 114 3.34 9.65 -10.78
N GLY A 115 2.86 10.45 -9.83
CA GLY A 115 1.45 10.84 -9.72
C GLY A 115 0.94 11.56 -10.97
N VAL A 116 1.76 12.46 -11.55
CA VAL A 116 1.44 13.13 -12.83
C VAL A 116 1.38 12.11 -13.97
N LEU A 117 2.38 11.23 -14.08
CA LEU A 117 2.41 10.15 -15.07
C LEU A 117 1.15 9.27 -14.94
N PHE A 118 0.85 8.82 -13.71
CA PHE A 118 -0.32 7.98 -13.45
C PHE A 118 -1.64 8.73 -13.77
N THR A 119 -1.73 10.02 -13.44
CA THR A 119 -2.90 10.84 -13.79
C THR A 119 -3.09 10.92 -15.31
N VAL A 120 -2.05 11.22 -16.07
CA VAL A 120 -2.14 11.26 -17.55
C VAL A 120 -2.58 9.90 -18.10
N LEU A 121 -2.02 8.81 -17.59
CA LEU A 121 -2.40 7.45 -18.00
C LEU A 121 -3.82 7.07 -17.59
N ALA A 122 -4.27 7.43 -16.38
CA ALA A 122 -5.61 7.13 -15.86
C ALA A 122 -6.74 7.82 -16.66
N PHE A 123 -6.47 8.99 -17.23
CA PHE A 123 -7.42 9.70 -18.11
C PHE A 123 -7.28 9.29 -19.57
N SER A 124 -6.20 8.61 -19.96
CA SER A 124 -5.99 8.10 -21.33
C SER A 124 -6.64 6.73 -21.55
N ARG A 125 -6.63 6.25 -22.80
CA ARG A 125 -7.04 4.87 -23.14
C ARG A 125 -5.96 3.83 -22.82
N LEU A 126 -4.72 4.27 -22.59
CA LEU A 126 -3.58 3.41 -22.32
C LEU A 126 -3.70 2.61 -21.00
N ARG A 127 -4.50 3.10 -20.04
CA ARG A 127 -4.76 2.38 -18.78
C ARG A 127 -5.22 0.93 -18.97
N TYR A 128 -6.05 0.67 -19.99
CA TYR A 128 -6.53 -0.69 -20.27
C TYR A 128 -5.41 -1.60 -20.75
N LEU A 129 -4.50 -1.07 -21.57
CA LEU A 129 -3.34 -1.82 -22.06
C LEU A 129 -2.42 -2.21 -20.91
N ILE A 130 -2.13 -1.28 -19.98
CA ILE A 130 -1.28 -1.55 -18.82
C ILE A 130 -1.93 -2.60 -17.91
N MET A 131 -3.23 -2.47 -17.65
CA MET A 131 -3.96 -3.44 -16.81
C MET A 131 -4.01 -4.85 -17.39
N GLU A 132 -4.03 -4.98 -18.71
CA GLU A 132 -4.11 -6.28 -19.40
C GLU A 132 -2.72 -6.87 -19.72
N SER A 133 -1.68 -6.03 -19.85
CA SER A 133 -0.34 -6.47 -20.25
C SER A 133 0.43 -7.21 -19.17
N ILE A 134 0.11 -6.99 -17.89
CA ILE A 134 0.85 -7.58 -16.78
C ILE A 134 0.06 -8.73 -16.18
N PRO A 135 0.61 -9.96 -16.17
CA PRO A 135 -0.10 -11.13 -15.66
C PRO A 135 -0.37 -11.02 -14.16
N LEU A 136 -1.45 -11.65 -13.73
CA LEU A 136 -1.84 -11.69 -12.32
C LEU A 136 -0.73 -12.30 -11.45
N SER A 137 0.01 -13.28 -11.98
CA SER A 137 1.13 -13.91 -11.28
C SER A 137 2.23 -12.92 -10.90
N LEU A 138 2.62 -12.03 -11.82
CA LEU A 138 3.69 -11.05 -11.55
C LEU A 138 3.24 -9.98 -10.54
N ARG A 139 2.00 -9.50 -10.64
CA ARG A 139 1.39 -8.58 -9.66
C ARG A 139 1.33 -9.20 -8.27
N SER A 140 0.93 -10.46 -8.20
CA SER A 140 0.85 -11.21 -6.94
C SER A 140 2.22 -11.47 -6.34
N ALA A 141 3.23 -11.75 -7.18
CA ALA A 141 4.61 -11.92 -6.76
C ALA A 141 5.20 -10.63 -6.18
N THR A 142 4.88 -9.48 -6.77
CA THR A 142 5.29 -8.17 -6.21
C THR A 142 4.69 -7.96 -4.82
N ALA A 143 3.40 -8.25 -4.63
CA ALA A 143 2.78 -8.14 -3.31
C ALA A 143 3.44 -9.08 -2.27
N VAL A 144 3.74 -10.32 -2.64
CA VAL A 144 4.45 -11.28 -1.77
C VAL A 144 5.87 -10.79 -1.46
N GLY A 145 6.60 -10.29 -2.46
CA GLY A 145 7.95 -9.73 -2.29
C GLY A 145 7.97 -8.54 -1.33
N VAL A 146 7.04 -7.60 -1.50
CA VAL A 146 6.85 -6.48 -0.56
C VAL A 146 6.52 -7.01 0.84
N GLY A 147 5.71 -8.06 0.96
CA GLY A 147 5.44 -8.73 2.24
C GLY A 147 6.74 -9.20 2.93
N PHE A 148 7.65 -9.87 2.22
CA PHE A 148 8.95 -10.26 2.77
C PHE A 148 9.81 -9.07 3.16
N PHE A 149 9.82 -8.01 2.35
CA PHE A 149 10.52 -6.78 2.65
C PHE A 149 10.01 -6.13 3.95
N LEU A 150 8.68 -5.99 4.11
CA LEU A 150 8.08 -5.44 5.32
C LEU A 150 8.35 -6.30 6.56
N ALA A 151 8.29 -7.64 6.42
CA ALA A 151 8.64 -8.55 7.50
C ALA A 151 10.10 -8.36 7.95
N SER A 152 11.02 -8.23 6.99
CA SER A 152 12.44 -7.97 7.28
C SER A 152 12.63 -6.63 8.02
N LEU A 153 11.97 -5.56 7.57
CA LEU A 153 12.00 -4.26 8.26
C LEU A 153 11.42 -4.34 9.67
N GLY A 154 10.30 -5.04 9.83
CA GLY A 154 9.68 -5.24 11.14
C GLY A 154 10.60 -5.94 12.13
N LEU A 155 11.30 -6.98 11.70
CA LEU A 155 12.29 -7.69 12.52
C LEU A 155 13.52 -6.82 12.84
N LYS A 156 13.99 -6.01 11.88
CA LYS A 156 15.07 -5.04 12.11
C LYS A 156 14.69 -3.98 13.15
N SER A 157 13.48 -3.41 13.05
CA SER A 157 12.98 -2.41 14.01
C SER A 157 12.87 -2.93 15.42
N ALA A 158 12.73 -4.24 15.59
CA ALA A 158 12.70 -4.91 16.89
C ALA A 158 14.10 -5.30 17.40
N GLY A 159 15.17 -4.96 16.68
CA GLY A 159 16.52 -5.42 17.01
C GLY A 159 16.68 -6.95 16.94
N MET A 160 15.83 -7.63 16.14
CA MET A 160 15.84 -9.08 16.00
C MET A 160 16.78 -9.58 14.90
N THR A 161 17.30 -8.67 14.08
CA THR A 161 18.28 -8.97 13.05
C THR A 161 19.42 -7.98 13.17
N ASP A 162 20.50 -8.36 13.85
CA ASP A 162 21.75 -7.61 13.80
C ASP A 162 22.48 -7.88 12.48
N SER A 163 23.21 -6.86 12.03
CA SER A 163 24.01 -6.90 10.81
C SER A 163 25.04 -8.02 10.88
N GLY A 164 24.69 -9.19 10.32
CA GLY A 164 25.60 -10.32 10.11
C GLY A 164 25.33 -11.59 10.92
N ALA A 165 24.39 -11.62 11.86
CA ALA A 165 24.02 -12.84 12.57
C ALA A 165 22.64 -13.34 12.15
N ALA A 166 22.59 -14.54 11.63
CA ALA A 166 21.33 -15.24 11.41
C ALA A 166 20.68 -15.54 12.77
N ILE A 167 19.44 -15.06 12.92
CA ILE A 167 18.48 -15.46 13.96
C ILE A 167 18.87 -15.07 15.39
N VAL A 168 18.14 -14.11 15.93
CA VAL A 168 18.11 -13.75 17.36
C VAL A 168 17.86 -15.00 18.20
N SER A 169 18.67 -15.16 19.24
CA SER A 169 18.44 -16.20 20.25
C SER A 169 17.06 -15.98 20.90
N LEU A 170 16.24 -17.03 20.97
CA LEU A 170 14.98 -16.99 21.71
C LEU A 170 15.15 -16.49 23.15
N ALA A 171 16.35 -16.68 23.73
CA ALA A 171 16.69 -16.18 25.07
C ALA A 171 16.62 -14.64 25.15
N SER A 172 16.99 -13.91 24.09
CA SER A 172 16.95 -12.45 24.11
C SER A 172 15.52 -11.89 24.09
N ILE A 173 14.55 -12.64 23.57
CA ILE A 173 13.12 -12.27 23.62
C ILE A 173 12.64 -12.23 25.09
N VAL A 174 13.19 -13.07 25.95
CA VAL A 174 12.77 -13.13 27.36
C VAL A 174 13.45 -12.07 28.21
N THR A 175 14.66 -11.63 27.83
CA THR A 175 15.48 -10.73 28.65
C THR A 175 15.32 -9.24 28.32
N GLU A 176 14.97 -8.90 27.07
CA GLU A 176 14.92 -7.52 26.62
C GLU A 176 13.46 -7.01 26.52
N PRO A 177 13.10 -5.93 27.23
CA PRO A 177 11.72 -5.41 27.25
C PRO A 177 11.17 -5.06 25.86
N GLU A 178 12.02 -4.56 24.96
CA GLU A 178 11.64 -4.23 23.58
C GLU A 178 11.21 -5.49 22.81
N LYS A 179 12.00 -6.56 22.88
CA LYS A 179 11.70 -7.83 22.20
C LYS A 179 10.49 -8.54 22.81
N GLN A 180 10.29 -8.41 24.15
CA GLN A 180 9.08 -8.89 24.82
C GLN A 180 7.85 -8.18 24.27
N LEU A 181 7.88 -6.84 24.21
CA LEU A 181 6.77 -6.04 23.71
C LEU A 181 6.44 -6.34 22.24
N PHE A 182 7.48 -6.57 21.42
CA PHE A 182 7.31 -7.02 20.03
C PHE A 182 6.56 -8.35 19.95
N ALA A 183 7.06 -9.36 20.69
CA ALA A 183 6.44 -10.70 20.70
C ALA A 183 4.99 -10.64 21.19
N ILE A 184 4.70 -9.88 22.27
CA ILE A 184 3.36 -9.67 22.78
C ILE A 184 2.46 -9.02 21.72
N CYS A 185 2.93 -7.97 21.03
CA CYS A 185 2.17 -7.29 19.99
C CYS A 185 1.84 -8.23 18.83
N VAL A 186 2.80 -9.02 18.34
CA VAL A 186 2.59 -9.99 17.26
C VAL A 186 1.57 -11.06 17.70
N MET A 187 1.73 -11.63 18.89
CA MET A 187 0.83 -12.65 19.41
C MET A 187 -0.58 -12.11 19.63
N LEU A 188 -0.70 -10.92 20.22
CA LEU A 188 -1.99 -10.27 20.45
C LEU A 188 -2.70 -9.99 19.12
N SER A 189 -1.98 -9.46 18.13
CA SER A 189 -2.51 -9.23 16.78
C SER A 189 -2.99 -10.53 16.17
N GLY A 190 -2.19 -11.60 16.24
CA GLY A 190 -2.55 -12.92 15.73
C GLY A 190 -3.81 -13.49 16.38
N VAL A 191 -3.91 -13.41 17.70
CA VAL A 191 -5.08 -13.85 18.47
C VAL A 191 -6.33 -13.05 18.05
N LEU A 192 -6.25 -11.73 17.99
CA LEU A 192 -7.39 -10.90 17.60
C LEU A 192 -7.82 -11.15 16.15
N ILE A 193 -6.88 -11.41 15.22
CA ILE A 193 -7.18 -11.79 13.84
C ILE A 193 -7.89 -13.15 13.79
N VAL A 194 -7.43 -14.15 14.54
CA VAL A 194 -8.07 -15.49 14.62
C VAL A 194 -9.50 -15.37 15.15
N TYR A 195 -9.73 -14.55 16.16
CA TYR A 195 -11.08 -14.26 16.68
C TYR A 195 -11.89 -13.35 15.76
N ARG A 196 -11.35 -12.93 14.61
CA ARG A 196 -12.00 -12.03 13.64
C ARG A 196 -12.46 -10.72 14.27
N VAL A 197 -11.70 -10.20 15.23
CA VAL A 197 -11.99 -8.91 15.86
C VAL A 197 -11.74 -7.80 14.85
N LYS A 198 -12.74 -6.93 14.66
CA LYS A 198 -12.62 -5.79 13.74
C LYS A 198 -11.60 -4.79 14.30
N GLY A 199 -10.70 -4.34 13.43
CA GLY A 199 -9.61 -3.45 13.87
C GLY A 199 -8.55 -4.15 14.73
N ALA A 200 -8.37 -5.47 14.58
CA ALA A 200 -7.41 -6.29 15.34
C ALA A 200 -6.02 -5.63 15.41
N ILE A 201 -5.51 -5.14 14.28
CA ILE A 201 -4.21 -4.47 14.19
C ILE A 201 -4.20 -3.19 15.04
N PHE A 202 -5.19 -2.32 14.88
CA PHE A 202 -5.30 -1.06 15.63
C PHE A 202 -5.45 -1.28 17.14
N LEU A 203 -6.28 -2.25 17.52
CA LEU A 203 -6.45 -2.63 18.93
C LEU A 203 -5.16 -3.20 19.54
N SER A 204 -4.40 -3.97 18.74
CA SER A 204 -3.09 -4.49 19.18
C SER A 204 -2.08 -3.36 19.38
N ILE A 205 -2.06 -2.36 18.50
CA ILE A 205 -1.22 -1.17 18.67
C ILE A 205 -1.54 -0.48 19.98
N ILE A 206 -2.82 -0.16 20.22
CA ILE A 206 -3.24 0.52 21.45
C ILE A 206 -2.85 -0.29 22.69
N ALA A 207 -3.21 -1.57 22.72
CA ALA A 207 -2.92 -2.43 23.87
C ALA A 207 -1.41 -2.56 24.11
N SER A 208 -0.61 -2.76 23.06
CA SER A 208 0.85 -2.87 23.18
C SER A 208 1.50 -1.55 23.57
N THR A 209 0.98 -0.42 23.08
CA THR A 209 1.45 0.91 23.50
C THR A 209 1.19 1.16 24.97
N ILE A 210 0.00 0.76 25.48
CA ILE A 210 -0.32 0.84 26.91
C ILE A 210 0.59 -0.08 27.73
N LEU A 211 0.83 -1.32 27.26
CA LEU A 211 1.77 -2.25 27.90
C LEU A 211 3.23 -1.75 27.86
N GLY A 212 3.58 -0.90 26.90
CA GLY A 212 4.88 -0.25 26.82
C GLY A 212 5.13 0.79 27.94
N ILE A 213 4.07 1.31 28.60
CA ILE A 213 4.22 2.31 29.69
C ILE A 213 5.01 1.74 30.89
N PRO A 214 4.58 0.61 31.49
CA PRO A 214 5.32 0.05 32.63
C PRO A 214 6.71 -0.46 32.24
N LEU A 215 6.97 -0.72 30.95
CA LEU A 215 8.29 -1.11 30.42
C LEU A 215 9.20 0.09 30.13
N GLY A 216 8.71 1.33 30.31
CA GLY A 216 9.46 2.55 30.05
C GLY A 216 9.67 2.87 28.56
N LEU A 217 8.99 2.14 27.66
CA LEU A 217 9.10 2.27 26.20
C LEU A 217 8.11 3.26 25.59
N THR A 218 7.04 3.57 26.32
CA THR A 218 5.99 4.50 25.89
C THR A 218 5.92 5.66 26.85
N ARG A 219 5.90 6.90 26.32
CA ARG A 219 5.67 8.11 27.07
C ARG A 219 4.52 8.87 26.44
N PHE A 220 3.56 9.28 27.25
CA PHE A 220 2.46 10.17 26.83
C PHE A 220 2.65 11.52 27.50
N ASP A 221 2.87 12.54 26.70
CA ASP A 221 2.93 13.91 27.20
C ASP A 221 1.54 14.56 27.21
N GLU A 222 0.77 14.33 26.13
CA GLU A 222 -0.57 14.86 25.94
C GLU A 222 -1.47 13.86 25.21
N VAL A 223 -2.81 13.99 25.38
CA VAL A 223 -3.80 13.14 24.68
C VAL A 223 -4.33 13.83 23.43
N MET A 224 -4.46 15.14 23.46
CA MET A 224 -4.97 15.95 22.35
C MET A 224 -4.10 17.19 22.19
N THR A 225 -3.86 17.54 20.93
CA THR A 225 -3.13 18.75 20.58
C THR A 225 -3.74 19.39 19.33
N ILE A 226 -3.40 20.65 19.07
CA ILE A 226 -3.69 21.30 17.80
C ILE A 226 -2.78 20.63 16.74
N PRO A 227 -3.32 20.18 15.59
CA PRO A 227 -2.54 19.54 14.56
C PRO A 227 -1.37 20.42 14.12
N GLU A 228 -0.18 19.85 13.99
CA GLU A 228 0.96 20.57 13.44
C GLU A 228 0.71 20.97 11.98
N SER A 229 1.27 22.12 11.59
CA SER A 229 1.14 22.60 10.22
C SER A 229 1.84 21.66 9.23
N PRO A 230 1.20 21.25 8.12
CA PRO A 230 1.86 20.49 7.07
C PRO A 230 2.76 21.35 6.17
N ALA A 231 2.82 22.67 6.42
CA ALA A 231 3.58 23.62 5.60
C ALA A 231 5.07 23.26 5.39
N PRO A 232 5.80 22.66 6.37
CA PRO A 232 7.19 22.24 6.16
C PRO A 232 7.37 21.16 5.08
N LEU A 233 6.30 20.43 4.72
CA LEU A 233 6.33 19.38 3.70
C LEU A 233 5.70 19.82 2.37
N PHE A 234 4.94 20.93 2.40
CA PHE A 234 4.19 21.36 1.22
C PHE A 234 5.11 21.89 0.13
N MET A 235 5.03 21.29 -1.06
CA MET A 235 5.79 21.64 -2.25
C MET A 235 7.32 21.64 -2.06
N GLN A 236 7.86 20.74 -1.23
CA GLN A 236 9.29 20.61 -0.93
C GLN A 236 10.02 19.70 -1.93
N MET A 237 9.59 19.68 -3.19
CA MET A 237 10.25 18.93 -4.24
C MET A 237 11.57 19.59 -4.64
N GLU A 238 12.58 18.78 -4.90
CA GLU A 238 13.87 19.20 -5.42
C GLU A 238 13.88 19.15 -6.95
N TRP A 239 14.25 20.25 -7.59
CA TRP A 239 14.32 20.37 -9.05
C TRP A 239 15.79 20.52 -9.47
N SER A 240 16.62 19.50 -9.17
CA SER A 240 18.03 19.41 -9.55
C SER A 240 18.23 18.67 -10.88
N GLU A 241 19.48 18.59 -11.37
CA GLU A 241 19.82 17.81 -12.56
C GLU A 241 19.58 16.29 -12.36
N ASP A 242 19.52 15.83 -11.12
CA ASP A 242 19.26 14.44 -10.75
C ASP A 242 17.87 13.93 -11.19
N ILE A 243 16.95 14.84 -11.56
CA ILE A 243 15.63 14.47 -12.12
C ILE A 243 15.79 13.69 -13.43
N PHE A 244 16.83 13.93 -14.18
CA PHE A 244 17.12 13.22 -15.43
C PHE A 244 18.02 12.00 -15.23
N SER A 245 18.30 11.61 -13.99
CA SER A 245 19.08 10.43 -13.65
C SER A 245 18.32 9.13 -13.97
N ILE A 246 19.09 8.06 -14.21
CA ILE A 246 18.51 6.71 -14.34
C ILE A 246 17.82 6.30 -13.04
N ASP A 247 18.35 6.70 -11.89
CA ASP A 247 17.78 6.35 -10.60
C ASP A 247 16.42 7.01 -10.38
N MET A 248 16.22 8.27 -10.81
CA MET A 248 14.91 8.92 -10.80
C MET A 248 13.92 8.15 -11.68
N LEU A 249 14.32 7.76 -12.88
CA LEU A 249 13.47 6.96 -13.77
C LEU A 249 13.08 5.62 -13.12
N VAL A 250 14.06 4.93 -12.53
CA VAL A 250 13.82 3.65 -11.83
C VAL A 250 12.88 3.85 -10.64
N CYS A 251 13.05 4.90 -9.86
CA CYS A 251 12.16 5.23 -8.75
C CYS A 251 10.73 5.49 -9.22
N VAL A 252 10.54 6.38 -10.21
CA VAL A 252 9.22 6.73 -10.77
C VAL A 252 8.51 5.49 -11.34
N VAL A 253 9.22 4.68 -12.12
CA VAL A 253 8.67 3.45 -12.71
C VAL A 253 8.31 2.43 -11.62
N SER A 254 9.15 2.27 -10.60
CA SER A 254 8.89 1.34 -9.50
C SER A 254 7.69 1.77 -8.66
N ILE A 255 7.58 3.06 -8.30
CA ILE A 255 6.42 3.61 -7.59
C ILE A 255 5.15 3.39 -8.41
N PHE A 256 5.19 3.69 -9.71
CA PHE A 256 4.06 3.53 -10.62
C PHE A 256 3.55 2.07 -10.68
N PHE A 257 4.45 1.10 -10.82
CA PHE A 257 4.04 -0.31 -10.84
C PHE A 257 3.49 -0.77 -9.51
N LEU A 258 4.12 -0.36 -8.39
CA LEU A 258 3.61 -0.68 -7.04
C LEU A 258 2.21 -0.11 -6.84
N ASP A 259 2.00 1.15 -7.17
CA ASP A 259 0.70 1.84 -7.02
C ASP A 259 -0.39 1.18 -7.86
N VAL A 260 -0.13 0.97 -9.15
CA VAL A 260 -1.08 0.31 -10.05
C VAL A 260 -1.41 -1.10 -9.57
N PHE A 261 -0.42 -1.88 -9.09
CA PHE A 261 -0.65 -3.26 -8.65
C PHE A 261 -1.44 -3.30 -7.34
N ASP A 262 -1.14 -2.40 -6.42
CA ASP A 262 -1.85 -2.30 -5.14
C ASP A 262 -3.32 -1.90 -5.37
N THR A 263 -3.57 -0.88 -6.19
CA THR A 263 -4.92 -0.47 -6.58
C THR A 263 -5.71 -1.60 -7.24
N ILE A 264 -5.12 -2.31 -8.22
CA ILE A 264 -5.83 -3.41 -8.89
C ILE A 264 -6.14 -4.52 -7.90
N GLY A 265 -5.15 -4.92 -7.10
CA GLY A 265 -5.28 -5.98 -6.09
C GLY A 265 -6.38 -5.67 -5.08
N THR A 266 -6.37 -4.46 -4.55
CA THR A 266 -7.35 -3.97 -3.58
C THR A 266 -8.76 -3.90 -4.16
N VAL A 267 -8.93 -3.28 -5.31
CA VAL A 267 -10.26 -3.14 -5.92
C VAL A 267 -10.86 -4.49 -6.26
N LEU A 268 -10.06 -5.42 -6.79
CA LEU A 268 -10.49 -6.80 -7.03
C LEU A 268 -10.80 -7.51 -5.72
N GLY A 269 -9.96 -7.40 -4.69
CA GLY A 269 -10.16 -8.04 -3.40
C GLY A 269 -11.41 -7.55 -2.67
N VAL A 270 -11.64 -6.24 -2.65
CA VAL A 270 -12.76 -5.62 -1.91
C VAL A 270 -14.08 -5.75 -2.65
N LEU A 271 -14.10 -5.52 -3.97
CA LEU A 271 -15.35 -5.41 -4.74
C LEU A 271 -15.78 -6.72 -5.43
N SER A 272 -14.88 -7.71 -5.63
CA SER A 272 -15.20 -8.94 -6.33
C SER A 272 -16.33 -9.76 -5.69
N ASN A 273 -16.41 -9.74 -4.37
CA ASN A 273 -17.39 -10.49 -3.58
C ASN A 273 -18.69 -9.70 -3.32
N THR A 274 -18.87 -8.55 -3.97
CA THR A 274 -20.05 -7.69 -3.78
C THR A 274 -20.91 -7.63 -5.03
N ASN A 275 -22.22 -7.38 -4.85
CA ASN A 275 -23.15 -7.11 -5.97
C ASN A 275 -22.80 -5.79 -6.72
N LEU A 276 -21.80 -5.03 -6.24
CA LEU A 276 -21.29 -3.83 -6.91
C LEU A 276 -20.40 -4.17 -8.12
N SER A 277 -20.05 -5.45 -8.29
CA SER A 277 -18.98 -5.86 -9.21
C SER A 277 -19.42 -6.11 -10.65
N ARG A 278 -20.71 -6.34 -10.99
CA ARG A 278 -20.96 -6.91 -12.32
C ARG A 278 -22.11 -6.27 -13.09
N THR A 279 -21.74 -5.33 -13.96
CA THR A 279 -22.43 -5.17 -15.24
C THR A 279 -21.50 -5.74 -16.32
N ASN A 280 -21.86 -6.84 -16.97
CA ASN A 280 -21.09 -7.51 -18.04
C ASN A 280 -19.68 -8.02 -17.64
N GLY A 281 -19.49 -8.53 -16.41
CA GLY A 281 -18.19 -9.11 -15.98
C GLY A 281 -17.11 -8.11 -15.60
N ARG A 282 -17.37 -6.80 -15.75
CA ARG A 282 -16.43 -5.72 -15.38
C ARG A 282 -16.87 -5.04 -14.08
N ILE A 283 -15.91 -4.63 -13.25
CA ILE A 283 -16.20 -3.83 -12.07
C ILE A 283 -16.73 -2.46 -12.51
N SER A 284 -17.95 -2.16 -12.09
CA SER A 284 -18.57 -0.87 -12.41
C SER A 284 -17.76 0.27 -11.79
N ARG A 285 -17.46 1.31 -12.59
CA ARG A 285 -16.68 2.49 -12.20
C ARG A 285 -15.20 2.25 -11.85
N MET A 286 -14.61 1.13 -12.26
CA MET A 286 -13.17 0.86 -12.10
C MET A 286 -12.32 2.05 -12.59
N SER A 287 -12.68 2.62 -13.75
CA SER A 287 -12.03 3.78 -14.31
C SER A 287 -12.01 5.00 -13.37
N HIS A 288 -13.11 5.26 -12.65
CA HIS A 288 -13.19 6.40 -11.73
C HIS A 288 -12.35 6.15 -10.47
N ILE A 289 -12.25 4.90 -10.02
CA ILE A 289 -11.38 4.52 -8.89
C ILE A 289 -9.92 4.81 -9.27
N PHE A 290 -9.46 4.33 -10.43
CA PHE A 290 -8.11 4.61 -10.92
C PHE A 290 -7.80 6.09 -11.08
N GLN A 291 -8.77 6.87 -11.54
CA GLN A 291 -8.62 8.32 -11.67
C GLN A 291 -8.49 9.01 -10.30
N VAL A 292 -9.24 8.54 -9.30
CA VAL A 292 -9.09 9.04 -7.93
C VAL A 292 -7.72 8.69 -7.37
N ASP A 293 -7.28 7.43 -7.49
CA ASP A 293 -5.98 7.02 -6.98
C ASP A 293 -4.84 7.84 -7.63
N ALA A 294 -4.87 8.00 -8.95
CA ALA A 294 -3.88 8.79 -9.67
C ALA A 294 -3.84 10.28 -9.24
N ILE A 295 -5.00 10.91 -9.07
CA ILE A 295 -5.09 12.28 -8.54
C ILE A 295 -4.56 12.31 -7.10
N SER A 296 -4.86 11.28 -6.31
CA SER A 296 -4.40 11.18 -4.92
C SER A 296 -2.88 11.04 -4.83
N SER A 297 -2.25 10.27 -5.72
CA SER A 297 -0.79 10.15 -5.83
C SER A 297 -0.14 11.50 -6.17
N THR A 298 -0.73 12.26 -7.12
CA THR A 298 -0.26 13.62 -7.43
C THR A 298 -0.39 14.56 -6.22
N LEU A 299 -1.53 14.52 -5.51
CA LEU A 299 -1.75 15.33 -4.30
C LEU A 299 -0.78 14.94 -3.19
N SER A 300 -0.43 13.66 -3.08
CA SER A 300 0.52 13.15 -2.10
C SER A 300 1.90 13.78 -2.26
N GLY A 301 2.42 13.82 -3.50
CA GLY A 301 3.69 14.49 -3.80
C GLY A 301 3.67 15.98 -3.46
N LEU A 302 2.57 16.69 -3.78
CA LEU A 302 2.44 18.13 -3.46
C LEU A 302 2.36 18.39 -1.94
N MET A 303 1.70 17.52 -1.19
CA MET A 303 1.51 17.66 0.27
C MET A 303 2.67 17.08 1.07
N GLY A 304 3.66 16.48 0.42
CA GLY A 304 4.84 15.93 1.06
C GLY A 304 4.62 14.62 1.81
N THR A 305 3.67 13.81 1.34
CA THR A 305 3.46 12.43 1.83
C THR A 305 3.69 11.42 0.71
N THR A 306 3.69 10.13 1.04
CA THR A 306 3.89 9.09 0.04
C THR A 306 2.61 8.81 -0.77
N THR A 307 2.80 8.22 -1.95
CA THR A 307 1.73 7.86 -2.89
C THR A 307 0.55 7.17 -2.19
N CYS A 308 -0.65 7.70 -2.42
CA CYS A 308 -1.90 7.19 -1.85
C CYS A 308 -2.59 6.22 -2.80
N THR A 309 -2.98 5.07 -2.27
CA THR A 309 -3.70 4.01 -3.00
C THR A 309 -5.03 3.66 -2.32
N SER A 310 -5.89 2.95 -3.03
CA SER A 310 -7.10 2.35 -2.44
C SER A 310 -6.73 1.26 -1.44
N TYR A 311 -7.36 1.25 -0.25
CA TYR A 311 -7.02 0.38 0.86
C TYR A 311 -7.85 -0.91 0.90
N LEU A 312 -7.16 -2.05 1.06
CA LEU A 312 -7.78 -3.37 1.19
C LEU A 312 -8.65 -3.48 2.46
N GLU A 313 -8.30 -2.75 3.50
CA GLU A 313 -9.03 -2.63 4.77
C GLU A 313 -10.45 -2.09 4.58
N SER A 314 -10.74 -1.44 3.46
CA SER A 314 -12.11 -1.08 3.06
C SER A 314 -13.04 -2.29 2.97
N ALA A 315 -12.48 -3.51 2.82
CA ALA A 315 -13.24 -4.74 2.88
C ALA A 315 -14.01 -4.90 4.21
N ALA A 316 -13.48 -4.37 5.30
CA ALA A 316 -14.17 -4.40 6.61
C ALA A 316 -15.49 -3.63 6.57
N GLY A 317 -15.48 -2.40 6.05
CA GLY A 317 -16.70 -1.61 5.89
C GLY A 317 -17.67 -2.22 4.87
N VAL A 318 -17.14 -2.78 3.78
CA VAL A 318 -17.95 -3.51 2.79
C VAL A 318 -18.60 -4.75 3.39
N ALA A 319 -17.91 -5.49 4.26
CA ALA A 319 -18.46 -6.63 4.99
C ALA A 319 -19.59 -6.24 5.96
N GLU A 320 -19.54 -5.02 6.53
CA GLU A 320 -20.61 -4.43 7.34
C GLU A 320 -21.86 -4.02 6.54
N GLY A 321 -21.77 -4.04 5.23
CA GLY A 321 -22.84 -3.63 4.33
C GLY A 321 -22.67 -2.25 3.73
N GLY A 322 -21.52 -1.59 3.85
CA GLY A 322 -21.17 -0.36 3.13
C GLY A 322 -21.19 -0.59 1.62
N ARG A 323 -21.88 0.26 0.88
CA ARG A 323 -22.06 0.10 -0.56
C ARG A 323 -21.90 1.39 -1.34
N THR A 324 -21.90 2.52 -0.67
CA THR A 324 -21.94 3.84 -1.30
C THR A 324 -20.78 4.74 -0.85
N GLY A 325 -20.64 5.90 -1.49
CA GLY A 325 -19.68 6.91 -1.07
C GLY A 325 -19.96 7.52 0.32
N VAL A 326 -21.12 7.23 0.94
CA VAL A 326 -21.39 7.66 2.30
C VAL A 326 -20.47 6.95 3.29
N THR A 327 -20.18 5.67 3.08
CA THR A 327 -19.18 4.93 3.87
C THR A 327 -17.82 5.65 3.85
N SER A 328 -17.34 6.01 2.66
CA SER A 328 -16.07 6.75 2.51
C SER A 328 -16.14 8.14 3.13
N LEU A 329 -17.28 8.85 3.03
CA LEU A 329 -17.47 10.15 3.68
C LEU A 329 -17.34 10.07 5.19
N VAL A 330 -17.87 9.03 5.82
CA VAL A 330 -17.72 8.81 7.28
C VAL A 330 -16.25 8.55 7.63
N THR A 331 -15.55 7.76 6.81
CA THR A 331 -14.10 7.54 6.98
C THR A 331 -13.32 8.87 6.89
N VAL A 332 -13.70 9.79 5.98
CA VAL A 332 -13.12 11.14 5.92
C VAL A 332 -13.28 11.89 7.25
N ILE A 333 -14.49 11.89 7.79
CA ILE A 333 -14.76 12.55 9.09
C ILE A 333 -13.87 11.95 10.18
N CYS A 334 -13.71 10.64 10.21
CA CYS A 334 -12.84 9.98 11.17
C CYS A 334 -11.36 10.37 11.01
N PHE A 335 -10.84 10.50 9.77
CA PHE A 335 -9.49 11.00 9.52
C PHE A 335 -9.30 12.43 10.01
N LEU A 336 -10.26 13.33 9.73
CA LEU A 336 -10.19 14.71 10.22
C LEU A 336 -10.26 14.79 11.74
N PHE A 337 -11.04 13.90 12.37
CA PHE A 337 -11.10 13.82 13.81
C PHE A 337 -9.79 13.31 14.43
N ALA A 338 -9.15 12.34 13.79
CA ALA A 338 -7.86 11.77 14.22
C ALA A 338 -6.72 12.79 14.27
N LEU A 339 -6.80 13.88 13.50
CA LEU A 339 -5.80 14.97 13.52
C LEU A 339 -5.55 15.52 14.94
N PHE A 340 -6.60 15.61 15.77
CA PHE A 340 -6.49 16.13 17.12
C PHE A 340 -5.86 15.14 18.11
N PHE A 341 -5.74 13.88 17.73
CA PHE A 341 -5.16 12.81 18.54
C PHE A 341 -3.75 12.42 18.11
N SER A 342 -3.07 13.28 17.37
CA SER A 342 -1.69 13.03 16.89
C SER A 342 -0.72 12.57 17.99
N PRO A 343 -0.74 13.10 19.26
CA PRO A 343 0.19 12.65 20.29
C PRO A 343 0.07 11.15 20.59
N ILE A 344 -1.16 10.61 20.56
CA ILE A 344 -1.39 9.17 20.79
C ILE A 344 -0.72 8.32 19.74
N PHE A 345 -0.82 8.72 18.47
CA PHE A 345 -0.21 7.98 17.37
C PHE A 345 1.31 8.11 17.35
N LEU A 346 1.84 9.29 17.69
CA LEU A 346 3.29 9.55 17.73
C LEU A 346 3.98 8.90 18.95
N ALA A 347 3.25 8.67 20.03
CA ALA A 347 3.75 7.98 21.23
C ALA A 347 3.96 6.48 21.04
N ILE A 348 3.51 5.89 19.92
CA ILE A 348 3.66 4.45 19.65
C ILE A 348 5.14 4.09 19.52
N PRO A 349 5.66 3.12 20.33
CA PRO A 349 7.06 2.74 20.24
C PRO A 349 7.44 2.15 18.88
N PRO A 350 8.67 2.37 18.38
CA PRO A 350 9.13 1.79 17.10
C PRO A 350 9.02 0.27 17.05
N VAL A 351 9.23 -0.41 18.18
CA VAL A 351 9.12 -1.86 18.29
C VAL A 351 7.69 -2.37 18.06
N VAL A 352 6.67 -1.62 18.47
CA VAL A 352 5.25 -1.92 18.19
C VAL A 352 4.97 -1.73 16.70
N THR A 353 5.50 -0.68 16.11
CA THR A 353 5.40 -0.44 14.66
C THR A 353 6.05 -1.58 13.86
N GLY A 354 7.23 -2.04 14.27
CA GLY A 354 7.90 -3.20 13.69
C GLY A 354 7.07 -4.49 13.77
N ALA A 355 6.41 -4.73 14.91
CA ALA A 355 5.51 -5.87 15.09
C ALA A 355 4.31 -5.80 14.10
N ILE A 356 3.76 -4.62 13.88
CA ILE A 356 2.67 -4.43 12.93
C ILE A 356 3.11 -4.65 11.48
N LEU A 357 4.33 -4.23 11.10
CA LEU A 357 4.87 -4.53 9.78
C LEU A 357 4.92 -6.03 9.52
N LEU A 358 5.36 -6.81 10.51
CA LEU A 358 5.34 -8.27 10.42
C LEU A 358 3.93 -8.82 10.27
N VAL A 359 2.94 -8.28 11.00
CA VAL A 359 1.54 -8.72 10.90
C VAL A 359 0.93 -8.34 9.54
N VAL A 360 1.19 -7.14 9.03
CA VAL A 360 0.70 -6.69 7.71
C VAL A 360 1.32 -7.53 6.60
N SER A 361 2.58 -7.96 6.73
CA SER A 361 3.24 -8.81 5.75
C SER A 361 2.48 -10.14 5.49
N PHE A 362 1.85 -10.72 6.52
CA PHE A 362 1.03 -11.93 6.35
C PHE A 362 -0.16 -11.73 5.41
N GLN A 363 -0.76 -10.55 5.41
CA GLN A 363 -1.86 -10.26 4.48
C GLN A 363 -1.37 -10.25 3.03
N MET A 364 -0.15 -9.73 2.80
CA MET A 364 0.47 -9.71 1.48
C MET A 364 0.86 -11.11 1.00
N PHE A 365 1.30 -11.99 1.90
CA PHE A 365 1.61 -13.39 1.54
C PHE A 365 0.39 -14.16 1.02
N ALA A 366 -0.82 -13.77 1.36
CA ALA A 366 -2.02 -14.40 0.83
C ALA A 366 -2.14 -14.31 -0.70
N ALA A 367 -1.42 -13.38 -1.35
CA ALA A 367 -1.37 -13.25 -2.81
C ALA A 367 -0.64 -14.41 -3.50
N ILE A 368 0.17 -15.21 -2.79
CA ILE A 368 0.96 -16.33 -3.36
C ILE A 368 0.06 -17.35 -4.09
N LYS A 369 -1.18 -17.53 -3.64
CA LYS A 369 -2.17 -18.44 -4.24
C LYS A 369 -2.56 -18.07 -5.69
N HIS A 370 -2.29 -16.85 -6.11
CA HIS A 370 -2.61 -16.37 -7.44
C HIS A 370 -1.42 -16.48 -8.41
N ILE A 371 -0.26 -16.97 -7.95
CA ILE A 371 0.91 -17.20 -8.78
C ILE A 371 0.76 -18.54 -9.49
N ASN A 372 0.81 -18.52 -10.81
CA ASN A 372 0.75 -19.73 -11.63
C ASN A 372 2.15 -20.36 -11.75
N PHE A 373 2.48 -21.26 -10.85
CA PHE A 373 3.77 -21.97 -10.85
C PHE A 373 3.88 -23.04 -11.95
N THR A 374 2.78 -23.39 -12.64
CA THR A 374 2.80 -24.41 -13.70
C THR A 374 3.25 -23.85 -15.04
N ASN A 375 3.12 -22.52 -15.24
CA ASN A 375 3.56 -21.85 -16.45
C ASN A 375 4.94 -21.20 -16.22
N PRO A 376 6.05 -21.71 -16.83
CA PRO A 376 7.38 -21.17 -16.63
C PRO A 376 7.52 -19.68 -16.99
N VAL A 377 6.75 -19.19 -17.97
CA VAL A 377 6.77 -17.79 -18.42
C VAL A 377 6.29 -16.84 -17.31
N GLU A 378 5.40 -17.32 -16.44
CA GLU A 378 4.90 -16.55 -15.30
C GLU A 378 5.63 -16.90 -13.99
N ALA A 379 5.99 -18.18 -13.80
CA ALA A 379 6.60 -18.69 -12.59
C ALA A 379 8.01 -18.12 -12.35
N ILE A 380 8.87 -18.15 -13.40
CA ILE A 380 10.28 -17.71 -13.27
C ILE A 380 10.36 -16.22 -12.88
N PRO A 381 9.69 -15.28 -13.58
CA PRO A 381 9.71 -13.87 -13.17
C PRO A 381 9.16 -13.67 -11.77
N SER A 382 8.07 -14.38 -11.41
CA SER A 382 7.44 -14.27 -10.09
C SER A 382 8.37 -14.69 -8.97
N VAL A 383 9.08 -15.80 -9.13
CA VAL A 383 10.06 -16.27 -8.15
C VAL A 383 11.22 -15.30 -8.02
N LEU A 384 11.74 -14.78 -9.16
CA LEU A 384 12.83 -13.79 -9.14
C LEU A 384 12.44 -12.51 -8.42
N VAL A 385 11.24 -11.97 -8.65
CA VAL A 385 10.72 -10.80 -7.91
C VAL A 385 10.77 -11.05 -6.42
N ILE A 386 10.19 -12.17 -5.97
CA ILE A 386 10.12 -12.51 -4.54
C ILE A 386 11.54 -12.65 -3.95
N LEU A 387 12.43 -13.37 -4.62
CA LEU A 387 13.79 -13.59 -4.13
C LEU A 387 14.62 -12.31 -4.05
N VAL A 388 14.55 -11.46 -5.09
CA VAL A 388 15.27 -10.18 -5.10
C VAL A 388 14.79 -9.28 -3.96
N MET A 389 13.47 -9.12 -3.80
CA MET A 389 12.91 -8.31 -2.72
C MET A 389 13.21 -8.87 -1.32
N ALA A 390 13.16 -10.20 -1.16
CA ALA A 390 13.38 -10.86 0.12
C ALA A 390 14.86 -10.88 0.55
N ILE A 391 15.79 -11.11 -0.39
CA ILE A 391 17.21 -11.33 -0.09
C ILE A 391 17.99 -10.02 -0.20
N ILE A 392 17.80 -9.28 -1.29
CA ILE A 392 18.51 -8.02 -1.55
C ILE A 392 17.88 -6.89 -0.73
N GLY A 393 16.57 -6.99 -0.41
CA GLY A 393 15.84 -5.96 0.31
C GLY A 393 15.57 -4.72 -0.55
N SER A 394 15.54 -4.86 -1.87
CA SER A 394 15.25 -3.79 -2.82
C SER A 394 13.98 -4.09 -3.60
N ILE A 395 12.96 -3.26 -3.41
CA ILE A 395 11.68 -3.41 -4.10
C ILE A 395 11.83 -3.02 -5.58
N SER A 396 12.57 -1.95 -5.87
CA SER A 396 12.80 -1.47 -7.24
C SER A 396 13.48 -2.53 -8.11
N ASP A 397 14.57 -3.13 -7.60
CA ASP A 397 15.31 -4.15 -8.34
C ASP A 397 14.44 -5.39 -8.61
N GLY A 398 13.63 -5.76 -7.60
CA GLY A 398 12.68 -6.85 -7.74
C GLY A 398 11.68 -6.61 -8.88
N ILE A 399 11.09 -5.43 -8.96
CA ILE A 399 10.13 -5.07 -10.02
C ILE A 399 10.82 -5.04 -11.38
N VAL A 400 11.97 -4.38 -11.49
CA VAL A 400 12.71 -4.26 -12.75
C VAL A 400 13.11 -5.63 -13.28
N VAL A 401 13.72 -6.47 -12.43
CA VAL A 401 14.11 -7.84 -12.81
C VAL A 401 12.89 -8.66 -13.22
N GLY A 402 11.79 -8.56 -12.49
CA GLY A 402 10.55 -9.28 -12.79
C GLY A 402 9.95 -8.89 -14.15
N VAL A 403 9.82 -7.59 -14.39
CA VAL A 403 9.23 -7.05 -15.64
C VAL A 403 10.11 -7.40 -16.84
N ILE A 404 11.43 -7.21 -16.75
CA ILE A 404 12.37 -7.55 -17.83
C ILE A 404 12.33 -9.04 -18.11
N THR A 405 12.42 -9.88 -17.07
CA THR A 405 12.40 -11.35 -17.25
C THR A 405 11.08 -11.81 -17.87
N TYR A 406 9.95 -11.27 -17.41
CA TYR A 406 8.66 -11.58 -18.01
C TYR A 406 8.57 -11.17 -19.48
N ALA A 407 9.01 -9.95 -19.82
CA ALA A 407 9.00 -9.48 -21.20
C ALA A 407 9.82 -10.38 -22.13
N VAL A 408 11.04 -10.78 -21.71
CA VAL A 408 11.91 -11.68 -22.48
C VAL A 408 11.28 -13.07 -22.65
N LEU A 409 10.77 -13.66 -21.57
CA LEU A 409 10.18 -15.00 -21.61
C LEU A 409 8.87 -15.02 -22.41
N ASN A 410 8.04 -13.99 -22.28
CA ASN A 410 6.80 -13.89 -23.03
C ASN A 410 7.08 -13.75 -24.54
N PHE A 411 8.03 -12.88 -24.92
CA PHE A 411 8.44 -12.72 -26.29
C PHE A 411 8.99 -14.04 -26.89
N THR A 412 9.80 -14.77 -26.13
CA THR A 412 10.33 -16.08 -26.59
C THR A 412 9.22 -17.13 -26.74
N ALA A 413 8.22 -17.12 -25.83
CA ALA A 413 7.07 -18.02 -25.91
C ALA A 413 6.18 -17.72 -27.13
N GLU A 414 5.93 -16.45 -27.41
CA GLU A 414 5.18 -16.02 -28.61
C GLU A 414 5.89 -16.43 -29.91
N MET A 415 7.20 -16.21 -30.00
CA MET A 415 8.01 -16.65 -31.14
C MET A 415 7.96 -18.16 -31.35
N LYS A 416 8.00 -18.95 -30.27
CA LYS A 416 7.87 -20.40 -30.33
C LYS A 416 6.50 -20.80 -30.87
N GLN A 417 5.42 -20.23 -30.36
CA GLN A 417 4.06 -20.50 -30.83
C GLN A 417 3.88 -20.14 -32.30
N GLU A 418 4.42 -19.02 -32.73
CA GLU A 418 4.35 -18.60 -34.14
C GLU A 418 5.10 -19.56 -35.06
N ARG A 419 6.29 -20.04 -34.65
CA ARG A 419 7.04 -21.08 -35.38
C ARG A 419 6.25 -22.39 -35.48
N GLU A 420 5.59 -22.81 -34.40
CA GLU A 420 4.77 -24.02 -34.39
C GLU A 420 3.52 -23.87 -35.29
N ARG A 421 2.87 -22.69 -35.26
CA ARG A 421 1.76 -22.38 -36.19
C ARG A 421 2.19 -22.43 -37.65
N ARG A 422 3.36 -21.84 -37.99
CA ARG A 422 3.92 -21.90 -39.34
C ARG A 422 4.23 -23.34 -39.77
N LYS A 423 4.80 -24.16 -38.89
CA LYS A 423 5.06 -25.57 -39.17
C LYS A 423 3.76 -26.35 -39.42
N ARG A 424 2.73 -26.15 -38.59
CA ARG A 424 1.41 -26.79 -38.79
C ARG A 424 0.71 -26.32 -40.06
N GLY A 425 0.81 -25.05 -40.41
CA GLY A 425 0.28 -24.49 -41.66
C GLY A 425 0.98 -25.09 -42.91
N TYR A 426 2.29 -25.35 -42.83
CA TYR A 426 3.03 -26.04 -43.88
C TYR A 426 2.58 -27.49 -44.06
N PHE A 427 2.30 -28.22 -42.99
CA PHE A 427 1.78 -29.59 -43.04
C PHE A 427 0.37 -29.67 -43.62
N PHE A 428 -0.49 -28.69 -43.39
CA PHE A 428 -1.85 -28.64 -43.96
C PHE A 428 -1.83 -28.30 -45.49
N THR A 429 -0.82 -27.61 -45.97
CA THR A 429 -0.67 -27.30 -47.41
C THR A 429 -0.14 -28.49 -48.19
N ILE A 430 0.79 -29.28 -47.63
CA ILE A 430 1.37 -30.46 -48.28
C ILE A 430 0.34 -31.59 -48.41
N ASN A 431 -0.60 -31.78 -47.46
CA ASN A 431 -1.62 -32.81 -47.53
C ASN A 431 -2.86 -32.41 -48.36
N LYS A 432 -2.87 -31.27 -49.01
CA LYS A 432 -3.92 -30.88 -49.95
C LYS A 432 -3.55 -31.10 -51.41
N ASP A 433 -2.30 -31.44 -51.69
CA ASP A 433 -1.76 -31.66 -53.02
C ASP A 433 -1.44 -33.16 -53.32
N GLU A 434 -1.82 -34.08 -52.39
CA GLU A 434 -1.97 -35.53 -52.61
C GLU A 434 -3.49 -35.90 -52.66
#